data_c0ad2813e1cada1dd6e2810812a5b1b4
#
_entry.id   c0ad2813e1cada1dd6e2810812a5b1b4
#
_cell.length_a   1.000
_cell.length_b   1.000
_cell.length_c   1.000
_cell.angle_alpha   90.00
_cell.angle_beta   90.00
_cell.angle_gamma   90.00
#
_symmetry.space_group_name_H-M   'P 1'
#
loop_
_entity.id
_entity.type
_entity.pdbx_description
1 polymer ?
#
loop_
_entity_poly.entity_id
_entity_poly.type
_entity_poly.pdbx_seq_one_letter_code
_entity_poly.pdbx_strand_id
1 'polypeptide(L)'
;LGDEESIKLIKYTDILNEYKSLKKRKKYLLTNNAKYNFLNLKKIKPFNYFKDLNILHPKLLIKNNYVEHYSNSKQIIIIIGSQTCPHNSKDSLALKVLESYLSYGMSSLLFKVFRENNGLTYDSGVFYPSRKFNAPFLVYLSVSERNASLTLNLLLSIWSDLLSKKISEEELSLAKLKLKRSFLHHFRTCEDIIFRKVRLLSLDMDPFYDEKAKYLIEAITSKEILKLTRKYLNNPCISVSGSKHVCKYLR
;
A
#
# COMPACT_ATOMS: atom_id res chain seq x y z
N LEU A 1 3.30 10.96 -11.92
CA LEU A 1 3.92 10.39 -13.10
C LEU A 1 4.13 11.54 -14.06
N GLY A 2 5.16 12.23 -14.28
CA GLY A 2 5.47 13.31 -15.21
C GLY A 2 4.36 13.78 -16.16
N ASP A 3 4.46 15.01 -16.56
CA ASP A 3 3.61 15.58 -17.62
C ASP A 3 4.39 15.67 -18.94
N GLU A 4 3.69 15.91 -20.02
CA GLU A 4 4.30 15.95 -21.37
C GLU A 4 5.34 17.06 -21.51
N GLU A 5 5.14 18.20 -20.83
CA GLU A 5 6.06 19.32 -20.87
C GLU A 5 7.36 18.98 -20.11
N SER A 6 7.26 18.39 -18.93
CA SER A 6 8.43 17.92 -18.17
C SER A 6 9.25 16.90 -18.94
N ILE A 7 8.60 15.99 -19.70
CA ILE A 7 9.32 14.99 -20.52
C ILE A 7 10.09 15.67 -21.65
N LYS A 8 9.49 16.66 -22.32
CA LYS A 8 10.15 17.41 -23.41
C LYS A 8 11.37 18.20 -22.94
N LEU A 9 11.44 18.57 -21.66
CA LEU A 9 12.56 19.31 -21.07
C LEU A 9 13.76 18.43 -20.73
N ILE A 10 13.61 17.10 -20.67
CA ILE A 10 14.70 16.17 -20.35
C ILE A 10 15.76 16.17 -21.46
N LYS A 11 16.98 16.51 -21.09
CA LYS A 11 18.13 16.51 -21.98
C LYS A 11 18.97 15.23 -21.82
N TYR A 12 19.76 14.91 -22.82
CA TYR A 12 20.72 13.79 -22.74
C TYR A 12 21.64 13.90 -21.52
N THR A 13 22.06 15.11 -21.18
CA THR A 13 22.90 15.39 -20.00
C THR A 13 22.24 14.97 -18.69
N ASP A 14 20.91 15.11 -18.57
CA ASP A 14 20.15 14.74 -17.37
C ASP A 14 20.12 13.23 -17.23
N ILE A 15 19.88 12.51 -18.33
CA ILE A 15 19.94 11.06 -18.38
C ILE A 15 21.34 10.54 -18.03
N LEU A 16 22.38 11.16 -18.57
CA LEU A 16 23.76 10.77 -18.30
C LEU A 16 24.13 10.99 -16.83
N ASN A 17 23.71 12.11 -16.24
CA ASN A 17 23.92 12.41 -14.84
C ASN A 17 23.20 11.43 -13.92
N GLU A 18 21.94 11.09 -14.23
CA GLU A 18 21.19 10.09 -13.48
C GLU A 18 21.83 8.70 -13.61
N TYR A 19 22.28 8.31 -14.81
CA TYR A 19 23.01 7.05 -15.01
C TYR A 19 24.29 6.97 -14.17
N LYS A 20 25.08 8.08 -14.11
CA LYS A 20 26.25 8.16 -13.24
C LYS A 20 25.87 8.07 -11.75
N SER A 21 24.75 8.68 -11.37
CA SER A 21 24.20 8.61 -10.02
C SER A 21 23.80 7.17 -9.65
N LEU A 22 23.12 6.44 -10.55
CA LEU A 22 22.74 5.05 -10.36
C LEU A 22 23.92 4.13 -10.09
N LYS A 23 25.06 4.38 -10.75
CA LYS A 23 26.30 3.62 -10.51
C LYS A 23 26.84 3.77 -9.10
N LYS A 24 26.51 4.88 -8.42
CA LYS A 24 26.96 5.17 -7.05
C LYS A 24 26.00 4.66 -5.97
N ARG A 25 24.79 4.23 -6.36
CA ARG A 25 23.79 3.73 -5.40
C ARG A 25 24.19 2.35 -4.84
N LYS A 26 23.70 2.04 -3.65
CA LYS A 26 23.86 0.73 -3.00
C LYS A 26 23.29 -0.36 -3.90
N LYS A 27 24.06 -1.42 -4.07
CA LYS A 27 23.71 -2.56 -4.91
C LYS A 27 23.67 -3.81 -4.06
N TYR A 28 22.70 -4.66 -4.35
CA TYR A 28 22.58 -5.97 -3.76
C TYR A 28 22.66 -7.03 -4.86
N LEU A 29 23.41 -8.09 -4.61
CA LEU A 29 23.42 -9.28 -5.43
C LEU A 29 22.90 -10.42 -4.60
N LEU A 30 21.85 -11.08 -5.07
CA LEU A 30 21.30 -12.29 -4.48
C LEU A 30 21.42 -13.43 -5.47
N THR A 31 21.78 -14.60 -4.97
CA THR A 31 21.89 -15.83 -5.76
C THR A 31 21.37 -17.01 -4.95
N ASN A 32 20.74 -17.94 -5.63
CA ASN A 32 20.32 -19.21 -5.06
C ASN A 32 21.40 -20.31 -5.14
N ASN A 33 22.52 -20.02 -5.78
CA ASN A 33 23.59 -21.00 -6.02
C ASN A 33 24.88 -20.58 -5.30
N ALA A 34 25.23 -21.32 -4.24
CA ALA A 34 26.46 -21.11 -3.48
C ALA A 34 27.75 -21.41 -4.26
N LYS A 35 27.66 -22.17 -5.40
CA LYS A 35 28.81 -22.52 -6.23
C LYS A 35 29.29 -21.36 -7.13
N TYR A 36 28.49 -20.33 -7.34
CA TYR A 36 28.97 -19.15 -8.06
C TYR A 36 29.88 -18.33 -7.17
N ASN A 37 31.17 -18.70 -7.19
CA ASN A 37 32.25 -17.89 -6.64
C ASN A 37 32.37 -16.64 -7.50
N PHE A 38 31.68 -15.55 -7.14
CA PHE A 38 31.80 -14.26 -7.79
C PHE A 38 33.14 -13.58 -7.48
N LEU A 39 34.24 -14.34 -7.59
CA LEU A 39 35.61 -13.85 -7.37
C LEU A 39 35.93 -12.60 -8.22
N ASN A 40 35.24 -12.43 -9.35
CA ASN A 40 35.36 -11.24 -10.20
C ASN A 40 34.61 -10.00 -9.66
N LEU A 41 33.70 -10.17 -8.67
CA LEU A 41 33.05 -9.01 -8.04
C LEU A 41 33.99 -8.20 -7.13
N LYS A 42 35.15 -8.75 -6.75
CA LYS A 42 36.21 -7.98 -6.06
C LYS A 42 36.71 -6.78 -6.87
N LYS A 43 36.50 -6.76 -8.19
CA LYS A 43 36.80 -5.58 -9.05
C LYS A 43 35.70 -4.50 -9.00
N ILE A 44 34.51 -4.80 -8.48
CA ILE A 44 33.52 -3.76 -8.20
C ILE A 44 33.90 -3.17 -6.85
N LYS A 45 34.70 -2.09 -6.86
CA LYS A 45 35.03 -1.35 -5.64
C LYS A 45 33.76 -1.09 -4.86
N PRO A 46 33.69 -1.44 -3.55
CA PRO A 46 32.58 -1.05 -2.73
C PRO A 46 32.52 0.48 -2.73
N PHE A 47 31.51 1.05 -3.37
CA PHE A 47 31.32 2.48 -3.35
C PHE A 47 30.78 2.87 -1.97
N ASN A 48 31.68 3.34 -1.09
CA ASN A 48 31.35 3.88 0.24
C ASN A 48 30.80 5.30 0.18
N TYR A 49 29.95 5.62 -0.77
CA TYR A 49 29.35 6.96 -0.84
C TYR A 49 27.85 6.88 -0.82
N PHE A 50 27.30 6.92 0.40
CA PHE A 50 25.95 7.40 0.62
C PHE A 50 26.03 8.92 0.85
N LYS A 51 25.96 9.72 -0.19
CA LYS A 51 25.39 11.04 -0.04
C LYS A 51 23.91 10.79 0.13
N ASP A 52 23.36 11.11 1.31
CA ASP A 52 21.93 11.13 1.52
C ASP A 52 21.33 11.97 0.39
N LEU A 53 20.69 11.31 -0.55
CA LEU A 53 19.82 12.02 -1.47
C LEU A 53 18.84 12.75 -0.57
N ASN A 54 18.68 14.06 -0.76
CA ASN A 54 17.59 14.83 -0.14
C ASN A 54 16.29 14.24 -0.67
N ILE A 55 15.87 13.12 -0.06
CA ILE A 55 14.63 12.45 -0.43
C ILE A 55 13.54 13.31 0.19
N LEU A 56 12.78 13.95 -0.68
CA LEU A 56 11.59 14.70 -0.27
C LEU A 56 10.66 13.73 0.45
N HIS A 57 10.62 13.84 1.77
CA HIS A 57 9.63 13.15 2.57
C HIS A 57 8.27 13.74 2.22
N PRO A 58 7.30 12.93 1.80
CA PRO A 58 5.96 13.45 1.54
C PRO A 58 5.44 14.06 2.84
N LYS A 59 5.05 15.34 2.77
CA LYS A 59 4.42 16.01 3.91
C LYS A 59 3.14 15.27 4.28
N LEU A 60 2.93 15.08 5.59
CA LEU A 60 1.67 14.51 6.07
C LEU A 60 0.52 15.46 5.70
N LEU A 61 -0.50 14.94 5.08
CA LEU A 61 -1.76 15.66 4.88
C LEU A 61 -2.46 15.75 6.23
N ILE A 62 -2.58 16.97 6.77
CA ILE A 62 -3.11 17.20 8.13
C ILE A 62 -4.61 17.49 8.10
N LYS A 63 -5.18 17.75 6.92
CA LYS A 63 -6.59 18.17 6.79
C LYS A 63 -7.38 17.14 5.97
N ASN A 64 -8.64 16.92 6.38
CA ASN A 64 -9.62 16.26 5.56
C ASN A 64 -9.78 17.03 4.26
N ASN A 65 -9.54 16.35 3.14
CA ASN A 65 -9.73 16.92 1.81
C ASN A 65 -10.76 16.11 1.06
N TYR A 66 -11.68 16.81 0.40
CA TYR A 66 -12.57 16.24 -0.59
C TYR A 66 -12.10 16.70 -1.97
N VAL A 67 -11.80 15.76 -2.87
CA VAL A 67 -11.27 16.05 -4.20
C VAL A 67 -12.17 15.43 -5.25
N GLU A 68 -12.60 16.23 -6.20
CA GLU A 68 -13.40 15.82 -7.34
C GLU A 68 -12.54 15.74 -8.59
N HIS A 69 -12.72 14.69 -9.37
CA HIS A 69 -12.14 14.56 -10.69
C HIS A 69 -13.25 14.25 -11.70
N TYR A 70 -13.45 15.16 -12.64
CA TYR A 70 -14.50 14.99 -13.63
C TYR A 70 -14.03 14.16 -14.81
N SER A 71 -14.80 13.12 -15.13
CA SER A 71 -14.56 12.25 -16.29
C SER A 71 -15.88 11.89 -16.96
N ASN A 72 -15.83 11.53 -18.24
CA ASN A 72 -17.01 11.03 -18.99
C ASN A 72 -17.28 9.53 -18.75
N SER A 73 -16.70 8.96 -17.70
CA SER A 73 -16.92 7.56 -17.36
C SER A 73 -18.31 7.35 -16.78
N LYS A 74 -18.98 6.26 -17.18
CA LYS A 74 -20.23 5.79 -16.56
C LYS A 74 -20.00 5.15 -15.18
N GLN A 75 -18.75 4.88 -14.83
CA GLN A 75 -18.37 4.37 -13.52
C GLN A 75 -17.85 5.49 -12.65
N ILE A 76 -18.30 5.51 -11.42
CA ILE A 76 -17.82 6.40 -10.37
C ILE A 76 -16.78 5.65 -9.55
N ILE A 77 -15.60 6.24 -9.41
CA ILE A 77 -14.55 5.72 -8.53
C ILE A 77 -14.55 6.54 -7.25
N ILE A 78 -14.75 5.88 -6.14
CA ILE A 78 -14.73 6.48 -4.78
C ILE A 78 -13.50 5.95 -4.07
N ILE A 79 -12.67 6.84 -3.55
CA ILE A 79 -11.47 6.51 -2.78
C ILE A 79 -11.54 7.26 -1.46
N ILE A 80 -11.31 6.55 -0.35
CA ILE A 80 -11.10 7.14 0.97
C ILE A 80 -9.77 6.64 1.53
N GLY A 81 -9.02 7.50 2.17
CA GLY A 81 -7.76 7.05 2.76
C GLY A 81 -6.93 8.12 3.43
N SER A 82 -5.84 7.68 4.01
CA SER A 82 -4.91 8.52 4.77
C SER A 82 -3.47 8.09 4.54
N GLN A 83 -2.53 8.95 4.88
CA GLN A 83 -1.13 8.59 4.97
C GLN A 83 -0.86 7.84 6.27
N THR A 84 -0.04 6.80 6.17
CA THR A 84 0.36 5.96 7.29
C THR A 84 1.89 5.91 7.43
N CYS A 85 2.39 4.92 8.16
CA CYS A 85 3.81 4.75 8.41
C CYS A 85 4.56 4.08 7.24
N PRO A 86 5.90 4.19 7.22
CA PRO A 86 6.75 3.42 6.32
C PRO A 86 6.68 1.93 6.64
N HIS A 87 7.05 1.09 5.65
CA HIS A 87 6.91 -0.37 5.77
C HIS A 87 7.80 -1.00 6.86
N ASN A 88 8.94 -0.40 7.17
CA ASN A 88 9.84 -0.83 8.24
C ASN A 88 9.38 -0.41 9.66
N SER A 89 8.28 0.31 9.78
CA SER A 89 7.67 0.64 11.08
C SER A 89 7.05 -0.58 11.74
N LYS A 90 7.07 -0.63 13.08
CA LYS A 90 6.38 -1.66 13.86
C LYS A 90 4.87 -1.68 13.60
N ASP A 91 4.28 -0.53 13.29
CA ASP A 91 2.84 -0.37 13.04
C ASP A 91 2.41 -0.96 11.68
N SER A 92 3.34 -1.10 10.73
CA SER A 92 3.03 -1.49 9.35
C SER A 92 2.41 -2.87 9.24
N LEU A 93 2.84 -3.81 10.08
CA LEU A 93 2.33 -5.18 10.04
C LEU A 93 0.88 -5.28 10.52
N ALA A 94 0.50 -4.52 11.54
CA ALA A 94 -0.88 -4.45 12.00
C ALA A 94 -1.80 -3.77 10.96
N LEU A 95 -1.30 -2.75 10.24
CA LEU A 95 -2.00 -2.18 9.09
C LEU A 95 -2.14 -3.18 7.92
N LYS A 96 -1.19 -4.10 7.74
CA LYS A 96 -1.32 -5.22 6.79
C LYS A 96 -2.40 -6.23 7.23
N VAL A 97 -2.56 -6.47 8.51
CA VAL A 97 -3.67 -7.28 9.03
C VAL A 97 -5.00 -6.58 8.77
N LEU A 98 -5.08 -5.26 8.98
CA LEU A 98 -6.26 -4.45 8.65
C LEU A 98 -6.58 -4.49 7.15
N GLU A 99 -5.58 -4.37 6.26
CA GLU A 99 -5.75 -4.54 4.82
C GLU A 99 -6.34 -5.92 4.49
N SER A 100 -5.82 -6.97 5.11
CA SER A 100 -6.31 -8.34 4.94
C SER A 100 -7.77 -8.51 5.40
N TYR A 101 -8.14 -7.91 6.52
CA TYR A 101 -9.52 -7.89 7.03
C TYR A 101 -10.48 -7.23 6.04
N LEU A 102 -10.06 -6.09 5.50
CA LEU A 102 -10.91 -5.29 4.61
C LEU A 102 -11.05 -5.90 3.22
N SER A 103 -9.97 -6.46 2.63
CA SER A 103 -9.97 -6.72 1.18
C SER A 103 -9.50 -8.12 0.73
N TYR A 104 -8.99 -9.00 1.62
CA TYR A 104 -8.47 -10.29 1.15
C TYR A 104 -9.56 -11.36 1.03
N GLY A 105 -9.90 -11.69 -0.22
CA GLY A 105 -10.81 -12.78 -0.57
C GLY A 105 -12.29 -12.50 -0.28
N MET A 106 -13.14 -13.44 -0.62
CA MET A 106 -14.60 -13.31 -0.57
C MET A 106 -15.17 -13.10 0.84
N SER A 107 -14.48 -13.52 1.88
CA SER A 107 -14.90 -13.29 3.27
C SER A 107 -14.38 -11.97 3.86
N SER A 108 -13.82 -11.06 3.04
CA SER A 108 -13.41 -9.73 3.47
C SER A 108 -14.60 -8.80 3.68
N LEU A 109 -14.42 -7.78 4.54
CA LEU A 109 -15.51 -6.86 4.87
C LEU A 109 -16.05 -6.12 3.64
N LEU A 110 -15.18 -5.60 2.79
CA LEU A 110 -15.59 -4.85 1.58
C LEU A 110 -16.36 -5.76 0.61
N PHE A 111 -15.87 -6.99 0.41
CA PHE A 111 -16.57 -7.93 -0.46
C PHE A 111 -17.95 -8.25 0.05
N LYS A 112 -18.09 -8.60 1.33
CA LYS A 112 -19.38 -8.92 1.96
C LYS A 112 -20.35 -7.74 1.86
N VAL A 113 -19.94 -6.55 2.28
CA VAL A 113 -20.83 -5.40 2.34
C VAL A 113 -21.19 -4.88 0.96
N PHE A 114 -20.21 -4.66 0.07
CA PHE A 114 -20.49 -3.96 -1.18
C PHE A 114 -20.86 -4.88 -2.34
N ARG A 115 -20.40 -6.13 -2.33
CA ARG A 115 -20.68 -7.06 -3.42
C ARG A 115 -21.74 -8.09 -3.07
N GLU A 116 -21.58 -8.81 -1.97
CA GLU A 116 -22.47 -9.92 -1.60
C GLU A 116 -23.83 -9.42 -1.11
N ASN A 117 -23.83 -8.53 -0.10
CA ASN A 117 -25.07 -8.09 0.55
C ASN A 117 -25.84 -7.04 -0.26
N ASN A 118 -25.16 -6.17 -0.98
CA ASN A 118 -25.80 -5.03 -1.63
C ASN A 118 -25.65 -5.00 -3.15
N GLY A 119 -24.80 -5.81 -3.78
CA GLY A 119 -24.61 -5.84 -5.24
C GLY A 119 -24.15 -4.50 -5.84
N LEU A 120 -23.42 -3.66 -5.07
CA LEU A 120 -23.10 -2.29 -5.44
C LEU A 120 -21.88 -2.17 -6.34
N THR A 121 -20.89 -3.06 -6.19
CA THR A 121 -19.61 -2.95 -6.87
C THR A 121 -19.08 -4.30 -7.36
N TYR A 122 -18.36 -4.26 -8.48
CA TYR A 122 -17.56 -5.38 -8.96
C TYR A 122 -16.10 -5.28 -8.50
N ASP A 123 -15.61 -4.05 -8.35
CA ASP A 123 -14.22 -3.79 -8.00
C ASP A 123 -14.15 -2.96 -6.72
N SER A 124 -13.54 -3.56 -5.71
CA SER A 124 -13.32 -2.95 -4.41
C SER A 124 -12.06 -3.53 -3.77
N GLY A 125 -11.33 -2.69 -3.07
CA GLY A 125 -10.12 -3.16 -2.41
C GLY A 125 -9.45 -2.13 -1.55
N VAL A 126 -8.30 -2.55 -1.03
CA VAL A 126 -7.39 -1.68 -0.27
C VAL A 126 -6.06 -1.61 -1.00
N PHE A 127 -5.54 -0.41 -1.14
CA PHE A 127 -4.20 -0.15 -1.66
C PHE A 127 -3.30 0.31 -0.52
N TYR A 128 -2.48 -0.60 -0.01
CA TYR A 128 -1.48 -0.33 1.03
C TYR A 128 -0.10 -0.83 0.59
N PRO A 129 0.62 -0.06 -0.24
CA PRO A 129 1.90 -0.49 -0.80
C PRO A 129 3.02 -0.44 0.23
N SER A 130 3.95 -1.39 0.13
CA SER A 130 5.20 -1.35 0.91
C SER A 130 6.09 -0.22 0.37
N ARG A 131 6.32 0.82 1.18
CA ARG A 131 7.16 1.98 0.84
C ARG A 131 8.22 2.20 1.90
N LYS A 132 9.36 2.78 1.50
CA LYS A 132 10.44 3.19 2.40
C LYS A 132 10.03 4.36 3.31
N PHE A 133 9.15 5.23 2.80
CA PHE A 133 8.56 6.37 3.49
C PHE A 133 7.08 6.13 3.77
N ASN A 134 6.41 7.16 4.30
CA ASN A 134 4.99 7.10 4.57
C ASN A 134 4.21 6.54 3.39
N ALA A 135 3.40 5.53 3.65
CA ALA A 135 2.59 4.85 2.66
C ALA A 135 1.13 5.29 2.74
N PRO A 136 0.42 5.42 1.62
CA PRO A 136 -1.02 5.62 1.65
C PRO A 136 -1.71 4.32 2.06
N PHE A 137 -2.78 4.44 2.83
CA PHE A 137 -3.76 3.38 3.06
C PHE A 137 -5.08 3.84 2.46
N LEU A 138 -5.44 3.30 1.31
CA LEU A 138 -6.58 3.73 0.51
C LEU A 138 -7.56 2.59 0.35
N VAL A 139 -8.84 2.85 0.62
CA VAL A 139 -9.95 1.98 0.22
C VAL A 139 -10.54 2.56 -1.05
N TYR A 140 -10.72 1.74 -2.07
CA TYR A 140 -11.30 2.15 -3.35
C TYR A 140 -12.47 1.28 -3.74
N LEU A 141 -13.45 1.89 -4.40
CA LEU A 141 -14.67 1.26 -4.90
C LEU A 141 -14.99 1.81 -6.29
N SER A 142 -15.37 0.92 -7.22
CA SER A 142 -15.88 1.30 -8.54
C SER A 142 -17.35 0.92 -8.64
N VAL A 143 -18.22 1.92 -8.83
CA VAL A 143 -19.67 1.76 -8.77
C VAL A 143 -20.39 2.49 -9.91
N SER A 144 -21.64 2.11 -10.17
CA SER A 144 -22.50 2.85 -11.11
C SER A 144 -22.98 4.17 -10.49
N GLU A 145 -23.29 5.16 -11.32
CA GLU A 145 -23.78 6.46 -10.84
C GLU A 145 -24.95 6.36 -9.87
N ARG A 146 -25.95 5.51 -10.18
CA ARG A 146 -27.15 5.32 -9.35
C ARG A 146 -26.84 4.84 -7.94
N ASN A 147 -25.74 4.14 -7.74
CA ASN A 147 -25.35 3.54 -6.48
C ASN A 147 -24.32 4.37 -5.71
N ALA A 148 -23.81 5.46 -6.30
CA ALA A 148 -22.69 6.20 -5.75
C ALA A 148 -22.94 6.78 -4.36
N SER A 149 -24.11 7.39 -4.14
CA SER A 149 -24.48 7.98 -2.84
C SER A 149 -24.61 6.90 -1.74
N LEU A 150 -25.34 5.82 -2.02
CA LEU A 150 -25.48 4.71 -1.06
C LEU A 150 -24.10 4.11 -0.73
N THR A 151 -23.26 3.92 -1.74
CA THR A 151 -21.90 3.37 -1.57
C THR A 151 -21.02 4.28 -0.73
N LEU A 152 -21.05 5.60 -0.97
CA LEU A 152 -20.28 6.54 -0.17
C LEU A 152 -20.72 6.55 1.29
N ASN A 153 -22.03 6.55 1.56
CA ASN A 153 -22.57 6.54 2.92
C ASN A 153 -22.19 5.25 3.67
N LEU A 154 -22.28 4.09 3.02
CA LEU A 154 -21.84 2.82 3.60
C LEU A 154 -20.32 2.81 3.85
N LEU A 155 -19.52 3.36 2.93
CA LEU A 155 -18.08 3.45 3.09
C LEU A 155 -17.70 4.33 4.27
N LEU A 156 -18.36 5.48 4.44
CA LEU A 156 -18.15 6.38 5.57
C LEU A 156 -18.57 5.74 6.90
N SER A 157 -19.65 4.98 6.91
CA SER A 157 -20.06 4.20 8.08
C SER A 157 -19.02 3.16 8.47
N ILE A 158 -18.52 2.38 7.50
CA ILE A 158 -17.44 1.41 7.76
C ILE A 158 -16.18 2.12 8.27
N TRP A 159 -15.82 3.26 7.67
CA TRP A 159 -14.66 4.03 8.11
C TRP A 159 -14.81 4.52 9.54
N SER A 160 -16.00 5.02 9.91
CA SER A 160 -16.32 5.41 11.29
C SER A 160 -16.25 4.21 12.25
N ASP A 161 -16.76 3.05 11.85
CA ASP A 161 -16.67 1.84 12.63
C ASP A 161 -15.24 1.39 12.90
N LEU A 162 -14.35 1.51 11.91
CA LEU A 162 -12.91 1.23 12.09
C LEU A 162 -12.25 2.14 13.14
N LEU A 163 -12.76 3.35 13.36
CA LEU A 163 -12.24 4.29 14.35
C LEU A 163 -12.83 4.11 15.75
N SER A 164 -14.02 3.50 15.84
CA SER A 164 -14.80 3.42 17.09
C SER A 164 -14.86 2.02 17.65
N LYS A 165 -14.95 0.99 16.82
CA LYS A 165 -15.21 -0.40 17.21
C LYS A 165 -13.95 -1.27 17.05
N LYS A 166 -13.82 -2.27 17.92
CA LYS A 166 -12.81 -3.33 17.76
C LYS A 166 -13.31 -4.35 16.74
N ILE A 167 -12.39 -4.87 15.94
CA ILE A 167 -12.62 -6.06 15.13
C ILE A 167 -12.85 -7.24 16.10
N SER A 168 -13.82 -8.10 15.83
CA SER A 168 -14.05 -9.31 16.62
C SER A 168 -12.83 -10.26 16.57
N GLU A 169 -12.63 -11.06 17.59
CA GLU A 169 -11.48 -11.97 17.64
C GLU A 169 -11.55 -13.04 16.53
N GLU A 170 -12.75 -13.43 16.12
CA GLU A 170 -12.96 -14.35 15.00
C GLU A 170 -12.51 -13.72 13.66
N GLU A 171 -12.97 -12.51 13.37
CA GLU A 171 -12.60 -11.76 12.17
C GLU A 171 -11.10 -11.45 12.14
N LEU A 172 -10.52 -11.07 13.28
CA LEU A 172 -9.10 -10.83 13.43
C LEU A 172 -8.28 -12.09 13.13
N SER A 173 -8.69 -13.22 13.69
CA SER A 173 -8.04 -14.53 13.48
C SER A 173 -8.07 -14.91 11.99
N LEU A 174 -9.20 -14.72 11.34
CA LEU A 174 -9.36 -14.97 9.90
C LEU A 174 -8.46 -14.03 9.07
N ALA A 175 -8.39 -12.74 9.42
CA ALA A 175 -7.54 -11.78 8.74
C ALA A 175 -6.06 -12.13 8.86
N LYS A 176 -5.61 -12.52 10.06
CA LYS A 176 -4.24 -13.00 10.31
C LYS A 176 -3.92 -14.23 9.47
N LEU A 177 -4.83 -15.20 9.42
CA LEU A 177 -4.65 -16.41 8.64
C LEU A 177 -4.50 -16.11 7.14
N LYS A 178 -5.36 -15.23 6.59
CA LYS A 178 -5.28 -14.81 5.19
C LYS A 178 -3.96 -14.10 4.89
N LEU A 179 -3.54 -13.19 5.76
CA LEU A 179 -2.26 -12.49 5.60
C LEU A 179 -1.07 -13.47 5.62
N LYS A 180 -1.04 -14.41 6.57
CA LYS A 180 0.01 -15.45 6.61
C LYS A 180 0.04 -16.30 5.35
N ARG A 181 -1.14 -16.67 4.83
CA ARG A 181 -1.23 -17.42 3.56
C ARG A 181 -0.71 -16.60 2.37
N SER A 182 -0.93 -15.29 2.34
CA SER A 182 -0.43 -14.43 1.26
C SER A 182 1.10 -14.43 1.19
N PHE A 183 1.81 -14.57 2.32
CA PHE A 183 3.26 -14.70 2.31
C PHE A 183 3.77 -15.96 1.64
N LEU A 184 2.99 -17.06 1.61
CA LEU A 184 3.40 -18.30 0.94
C LEU A 184 3.56 -18.10 -0.57
N HIS A 185 2.88 -17.13 -1.16
CA HIS A 185 3.03 -16.79 -2.57
C HIS A 185 4.43 -16.25 -2.90
N HIS A 186 5.12 -15.64 -1.93
CA HIS A 186 6.48 -15.14 -2.11
C HIS A 186 7.56 -16.24 -2.08
N PHE A 187 7.19 -17.49 -1.83
CA PHE A 187 8.12 -18.60 -1.67
C PHE A 187 7.87 -19.76 -2.65
N ARG A 188 7.14 -19.52 -3.74
CA ARG A 188 6.79 -20.56 -4.72
C ARG A 188 7.97 -20.97 -5.59
N THR A 189 8.74 -20.01 -6.03
CA THR A 189 9.92 -20.21 -6.89
C THR A 189 11.15 -19.54 -6.29
N CYS A 190 12.34 -19.97 -6.74
CA CYS A 190 13.58 -19.29 -6.37
C CYS A 190 13.57 -17.81 -6.77
N GLU A 191 12.94 -17.50 -7.89
CA GLU A 191 12.80 -16.15 -8.39
C GLU A 191 11.95 -15.30 -7.44
N ASP A 192 10.78 -15.79 -7.02
CA ASP A 192 9.92 -15.09 -6.05
C ASP A 192 10.67 -14.79 -4.75
N ILE A 193 11.43 -15.75 -4.24
CA ILE A 193 12.24 -15.61 -3.02
C ILE A 193 13.29 -14.49 -3.22
N ILE A 194 13.99 -14.49 -4.34
CA ILE A 194 15.02 -13.50 -4.65
C ILE A 194 14.40 -12.12 -4.75
N PHE A 195 13.34 -11.94 -5.54
CA PHE A 195 12.63 -10.67 -5.69
C PHE A 195 12.12 -10.15 -4.36
N ARG A 196 11.54 -11.03 -3.53
CA ARG A 196 11.06 -10.64 -2.21
C ARG A 196 12.20 -10.15 -1.30
N LYS A 197 13.33 -10.85 -1.26
CA LYS A 197 14.51 -10.47 -0.46
C LYS A 197 15.12 -9.15 -0.95
N VAL A 198 15.25 -8.97 -2.27
CA VAL A 198 15.69 -7.68 -2.85
C VAL A 198 14.77 -6.53 -2.45
N ARG A 199 13.45 -6.77 -2.51
CA ARG A 199 12.47 -5.76 -2.11
C ARG A 199 12.58 -5.39 -0.63
N LEU A 200 12.76 -6.37 0.27
CA LEU A 200 12.97 -6.11 1.70
C LEU A 200 14.24 -5.29 1.93
N LEU A 201 15.36 -5.65 1.29
CA LEU A 201 16.60 -4.89 1.36
C LEU A 201 16.45 -3.46 0.83
N SER A 202 15.67 -3.26 -0.24
CA SER A 202 15.40 -1.91 -0.78
C SER A 202 14.58 -1.02 0.16
N LEU A 203 13.87 -1.63 1.10
CA LEU A 203 13.10 -0.97 2.16
C LEU A 203 13.89 -0.83 3.47
N ASP A 204 15.20 -1.13 3.46
CA ASP A 204 16.08 -1.19 4.64
C ASP A 204 15.58 -2.18 5.70
N MET A 205 15.04 -3.31 5.25
CA MET A 205 14.53 -4.38 6.11
C MET A 205 15.41 -5.63 6.06
N ASP A 206 15.31 -6.46 7.08
CA ASP A 206 15.93 -7.78 7.13
C ASP A 206 15.40 -8.65 5.97
N PRO A 207 16.25 -9.25 5.13
CA PRO A 207 15.82 -10.15 4.05
C PRO A 207 15.09 -11.41 4.55
N PHE A 208 15.16 -11.72 5.84
CA PHE A 208 14.45 -12.81 6.52
C PHE A 208 13.22 -12.33 7.31
N TYR A 209 12.79 -11.10 7.08
CA TYR A 209 11.64 -10.49 7.78
C TYR A 209 10.38 -11.36 7.72
N ASP A 210 10.07 -11.97 6.58
CA ASP A 210 8.84 -12.75 6.41
C ASP A 210 8.78 -13.98 7.31
N GLU A 211 9.92 -14.54 7.67
CA GLU A 211 10.01 -15.66 8.61
C GLU A 211 9.61 -15.22 10.04
N LYS A 212 10.06 -14.03 10.44
CA LYS A 212 9.70 -13.40 11.73
C LYS A 212 8.28 -12.85 11.74
N ALA A 213 7.83 -12.31 10.60
CA ALA A 213 6.50 -11.70 10.47
C ALA A 213 5.36 -12.67 10.80
N LYS A 214 5.51 -13.97 10.51
CA LYS A 214 4.53 -15.00 10.84
C LYS A 214 4.21 -15.05 12.33
N TYR A 215 5.25 -14.93 13.18
CA TYR A 215 5.08 -14.91 14.64
C TYR A 215 4.56 -13.56 15.14
N LEU A 216 5.04 -12.46 14.56
CA LEU A 216 4.60 -11.11 14.93
C LEU A 216 3.11 -10.88 14.61
N ILE A 217 2.59 -11.46 13.51
CA ILE A 217 1.17 -11.39 13.17
C ILE A 217 0.30 -11.97 14.29
N GLU A 218 0.72 -13.08 14.92
CA GLU A 218 -0.07 -13.70 15.99
C GLU A 218 -0.22 -12.79 17.21
N ALA A 219 0.80 -12.02 17.53
CA ALA A 219 0.79 -11.11 18.67
C ALA A 219 -0.11 -9.87 18.50
N ILE A 220 -0.53 -9.55 17.26
CA ILE A 220 -1.37 -8.39 16.99
C ILE A 220 -2.76 -8.59 17.60
N THR A 221 -3.24 -7.58 18.33
CA THR A 221 -4.54 -7.59 19.00
C THR A 221 -5.55 -6.65 18.32
N SER A 222 -6.85 -6.91 18.49
CA SER A 222 -7.91 -6.01 18.02
C SER A 222 -7.84 -4.62 18.68
N LYS A 223 -7.35 -4.54 19.92
CA LYS A 223 -7.08 -3.27 20.62
C LYS A 223 -5.96 -2.47 19.95
N GLU A 224 -4.90 -3.15 19.53
CA GLU A 224 -3.78 -2.52 18.80
C GLU A 224 -4.25 -1.99 17.44
N ILE A 225 -5.00 -2.76 16.66
CA ILE A 225 -5.56 -2.29 15.38
C ILE A 225 -6.42 -1.05 15.60
N LEU A 226 -7.33 -1.04 16.59
CA LEU A 226 -8.15 0.13 16.89
C LEU A 226 -7.30 1.36 17.29
N LYS A 227 -6.21 1.17 18.03
CA LYS A 227 -5.28 2.26 18.34
C LYS A 227 -4.64 2.84 17.07
N LEU A 228 -4.24 1.96 16.14
CA LEU A 228 -3.59 2.37 14.89
C LEU A 228 -4.56 3.01 13.90
N THR A 229 -5.81 2.53 13.81
CA THR A 229 -6.83 3.19 13.00
C THR A 229 -7.07 4.62 13.48
N ARG A 230 -7.20 4.84 14.77
CA ARG A 230 -7.32 6.17 15.38
C ARG A 230 -6.10 7.05 15.13
N LYS A 231 -4.90 6.46 15.14
CA LYS A 231 -3.65 7.19 14.91
C LYS A 231 -3.50 7.67 13.46
N TYR A 232 -3.83 6.81 12.50
CA TYR A 232 -3.50 7.05 11.09
C TYR A 232 -4.71 7.37 10.21
N LEU A 233 -5.90 6.89 10.55
CA LEU A 233 -7.07 6.98 9.68
C LEU A 233 -8.11 8.01 10.17
N ASN A 234 -7.79 8.78 11.21
CA ASN A 234 -8.73 9.73 11.82
C ASN A 234 -9.12 10.90 10.90
N ASN A 235 -8.22 11.32 10.00
CA ASN A 235 -8.44 12.44 9.09
C ASN A 235 -8.29 11.97 7.63
N PRO A 236 -9.28 11.28 7.05
CA PRO A 236 -9.17 10.75 5.71
C PRO A 236 -9.36 11.85 4.65
N CYS A 237 -8.69 11.64 3.51
CA CYS A 237 -9.03 12.33 2.27
C CYS A 237 -10.03 11.46 1.50
N ILE A 238 -11.02 12.10 0.89
CA ILE A 238 -12.00 11.47 0.01
C ILE A 238 -11.76 12.00 -1.39
N SER A 239 -11.70 11.10 -2.36
CA SER A 239 -11.62 11.45 -3.78
C SER A 239 -12.74 10.74 -4.53
N VAL A 240 -13.46 11.50 -5.34
CA VAL A 240 -14.51 10.98 -6.20
C VAL A 240 -14.19 11.33 -7.65
N SER A 241 -14.19 10.32 -8.52
CA SER A 241 -13.99 10.51 -9.95
C SER A 241 -15.17 9.99 -10.73
N GLY A 242 -15.72 10.82 -11.64
CA GLY A 242 -16.86 10.46 -12.46
C GLY A 242 -17.52 11.65 -13.13
N SER A 243 -18.81 11.54 -13.49
CA SER A 243 -19.54 12.64 -14.10
C SER A 243 -19.65 13.85 -13.17
N LYS A 244 -19.61 15.05 -13.75
CA LYS A 244 -19.64 16.31 -12.99
C LYS A 244 -20.88 16.41 -12.08
N HIS A 245 -22.02 15.93 -12.58
CA HIS A 245 -23.27 15.97 -11.84
C HIS A 245 -23.17 15.14 -10.55
N VAL A 246 -22.70 13.87 -10.66
CA VAL A 246 -22.60 12.96 -9.53
C VAL A 246 -21.53 13.42 -8.53
N CYS A 247 -20.38 13.87 -9.00
CA CYS A 247 -19.33 14.37 -8.11
C CYS A 247 -19.83 15.53 -7.23
N LYS A 248 -20.57 16.48 -7.81
CA LYS A 248 -21.17 17.59 -7.05
C LYS A 248 -22.27 17.16 -6.09
N TYR A 249 -23.04 16.14 -6.45
CA TYR A 249 -24.12 15.60 -5.60
C TYR A 249 -23.57 14.86 -4.36
N LEU A 250 -22.39 14.24 -4.48
CA LEU A 250 -21.75 13.47 -3.40
C LEU A 250 -20.95 14.34 -2.41
N ARG A 251 -20.79 15.62 -2.68
CA ARG A 251 -20.10 16.56 -1.81
C ARG A 251 -20.98 17.02 -0.66
#